data_95d907895888f07e90ec350e6710e528
#
_entry.id   95d907895888f07e90ec350e6710e528
#
_cell.length_a   1.000
_cell.length_b   1.000
_cell.length_c   1.000
_cell.angle_alpha   90.00
_cell.angle_beta   90.00
_cell.angle_gamma   90.00
#
_symmetry.space_group_name_H-M   'P 1'
#
loop_
_entity.id
_entity.type
_entity.pdbx_description
1 polymer ?
#
loop_
_entity_poly.entity_id
_entity_poly.type
_entity_poly.pdbx_seq_one_letter_code
_entity_poly.pdbx_strand_id
1 'polypeptide(L)'
;GHLGFGMDWAQYDLATIVAEIRAWLQSESLDIPLIPAGGIFTGSDAVAFVEAGAAGVQVATRFTVTRECGLPDDIKQEYFRANDDDIEVNQISPTGYPMRMIKSSPGIGDGIRPNCEAYGYLLDSQGRCAYIEAYNRELAAHPDARRLSVKDKTCLCTHMRNFAIWTCGQTTSRLKDTSVRAPDGRYQLLSAEHVFRDYQYSVEGRVALPEADVAPAVPATHDAA
;
A
#
# COMPACT_ATOMS: atom_id res chain seq x y z
N GLY A 1 4.38 -0.82 2.09
CA GLY A 1 4.37 -2.16 2.65
C GLY A 1 5.75 -2.58 3.13
N HIS A 2 5.96 -3.87 3.30
CA HIS A 2 7.29 -4.41 3.65
C HIS A 2 8.30 -4.11 2.54
N LEU A 3 9.54 -3.85 2.97
CA LEU A 3 10.68 -3.67 2.07
C LEU A 3 11.37 -5.02 1.85
N GLY A 4 11.92 -5.23 0.67
CA GLY A 4 12.74 -6.41 0.35
C GLY A 4 14.16 -6.35 0.91
N PHE A 5 14.51 -5.24 1.57
CA PHE A 5 15.83 -4.94 2.12
C PHE A 5 15.75 -4.74 3.64
N GLY A 6 16.91 -4.63 4.30
CA GLY A 6 17.03 -4.23 5.69
C GLY A 6 16.77 -2.74 5.93
N MET A 7 17.15 -2.23 7.10
CA MET A 7 17.02 -0.79 7.41
C MET A 7 17.97 0.09 6.60
N ASP A 8 18.90 -0.50 5.89
CA ASP A 8 19.82 0.12 4.93
C ASP A 8 19.21 0.30 3.53
N TRP A 9 17.90 0.07 3.38
CA TRP A 9 17.15 0.10 2.12
C TRP A 9 17.40 1.35 1.25
N ALA A 10 17.71 2.49 1.85
CA ALA A 10 17.97 3.75 1.14
C ALA A 10 19.29 3.75 0.35
N GLN A 11 20.16 2.77 0.58
CA GLN A 11 21.44 2.62 -0.16
C GLN A 11 21.24 1.92 -1.51
N TYR A 12 20.07 1.34 -1.74
CA TYR A 12 19.80 0.54 -2.93
C TYR A 12 18.99 1.34 -3.96
N ASP A 13 19.58 1.52 -5.13
CA ASP A 13 18.89 2.10 -6.28
C ASP A 13 18.31 0.99 -7.18
N LEU A 14 17.00 1.07 -7.46
CA LEU A 14 16.30 0.03 -8.20
C LEU A 14 16.83 -0.15 -9.62
N ALA A 15 17.19 0.94 -10.31
CA ALA A 15 17.71 0.87 -11.67
C ALA A 15 19.07 0.16 -11.71
N THR A 16 19.94 0.47 -10.75
CA THR A 16 21.25 -0.19 -10.60
C THR A 16 21.06 -1.69 -10.35
N ILE A 17 20.19 -2.07 -9.42
CA ILE A 17 19.92 -3.48 -9.11
C ILE A 17 19.39 -4.23 -10.34
N VAL A 18 18.47 -3.64 -11.09
CA VAL A 18 17.93 -4.26 -12.30
C VAL A 18 19.03 -4.49 -13.33
N ALA A 19 19.92 -3.52 -13.52
CA ALA A 19 21.05 -3.64 -14.43
C ALA A 19 22.03 -4.75 -13.99
N GLU A 20 22.37 -4.81 -12.70
CA GLU A 20 23.27 -5.83 -12.14
C GLU A 20 22.68 -7.25 -12.27
N ILE A 21 21.39 -7.42 -11.90
CA ILE A 21 20.73 -8.72 -12.03
C ILE A 21 20.66 -9.15 -13.49
N ARG A 22 20.35 -8.23 -14.40
CA ARG A 22 20.31 -8.53 -15.82
C ARG A 22 21.67 -8.98 -16.36
N ALA A 23 22.75 -8.27 -16.00
CA ALA A 23 24.09 -8.64 -16.39
C ALA A 23 24.48 -10.03 -15.86
N TRP A 24 24.11 -10.32 -14.61
CA TRP A 24 24.33 -11.64 -14.03
C TRP A 24 23.55 -12.74 -14.76
N LEU A 25 22.24 -12.54 -15.02
CA LEU A 25 21.43 -13.52 -15.76
C LEU A 25 22.02 -13.80 -17.14
N GLN A 26 22.52 -12.79 -17.85
CA GLN A 26 23.18 -12.95 -19.12
C GLN A 26 24.47 -13.78 -19.00
N SER A 27 25.29 -13.53 -17.97
CA SER A 27 26.52 -14.28 -17.74
C SER A 27 26.27 -15.78 -17.45
N GLU A 28 25.15 -16.09 -16.80
CA GLU A 28 24.73 -17.46 -16.50
C GLU A 28 23.90 -18.09 -17.63
N SER A 29 23.68 -17.37 -18.74
CA SER A 29 22.81 -17.82 -19.85
C SER A 29 21.39 -18.18 -19.40
N LEU A 30 20.83 -17.43 -18.42
CA LEU A 30 19.50 -17.61 -17.89
C LEU A 30 18.53 -16.62 -18.55
N ASP A 31 17.41 -17.14 -19.07
CA ASP A 31 16.31 -16.34 -19.63
C ASP A 31 15.17 -16.23 -18.58
N ILE A 32 15.39 -15.37 -17.57
CA ILE A 32 14.42 -15.14 -16.51
C ILE A 32 13.89 -13.71 -16.65
N PRO A 33 12.56 -13.50 -16.81
CA PRO A 33 12.00 -12.16 -16.93
C PRO A 33 12.14 -11.38 -15.63
N LEU A 34 12.63 -10.13 -15.73
CA LEU A 34 12.73 -9.20 -14.60
C LEU A 34 11.51 -8.31 -14.56
N ILE A 35 10.92 -8.18 -13.35
CA ILE A 35 9.77 -7.32 -13.07
C ILE A 35 10.11 -6.43 -11.87
N PRO A 36 10.70 -5.26 -12.06
CA PRO A 36 11.05 -4.35 -10.97
C PRO A 36 9.80 -3.82 -10.26
N ALA A 37 9.94 -3.63 -8.94
CA ALA A 37 8.89 -3.14 -8.06
C ALA A 37 9.45 -2.13 -7.04
N GLY A 38 8.76 -1.00 -6.90
CA GLY A 38 9.08 0.05 -5.93
C GLY A 38 9.49 1.38 -6.56
N GLY A 39 8.91 2.48 -6.08
CA GLY A 39 9.25 3.83 -6.55
C GLY A 39 8.69 4.21 -7.94
N ILE A 40 8.15 3.29 -8.70
CA ILE A 40 7.60 3.53 -10.04
C ILE A 40 6.22 4.18 -9.88
N PHE A 41 6.09 5.44 -10.31
CA PHE A 41 4.89 6.24 -10.06
C PHE A 41 4.10 6.61 -11.32
N THR A 42 4.79 6.83 -12.44
CA THR A 42 4.18 7.19 -13.74
C THR A 42 4.47 6.15 -14.79
N GLY A 43 3.76 6.24 -15.93
CA GLY A 43 4.09 5.44 -17.11
C GLY A 43 5.49 5.71 -17.65
N SER A 44 5.95 6.96 -17.59
CA SER A 44 7.33 7.30 -17.99
C SER A 44 8.37 6.63 -17.11
N ASP A 45 8.13 6.55 -15.78
CA ASP A 45 9.00 5.78 -14.89
C ASP A 45 9.04 4.30 -15.29
N ALA A 46 7.88 3.74 -15.68
CA ALA A 46 7.78 2.36 -16.13
C ALA A 46 8.54 2.10 -17.45
N VAL A 47 8.40 3.02 -18.41
CA VAL A 47 9.07 2.92 -19.72
C VAL A 47 10.58 2.82 -19.57
N ALA A 48 11.19 3.61 -18.68
CA ALA A 48 12.63 3.57 -18.44
C ALA A 48 13.12 2.16 -18.04
N PHE A 49 12.36 1.42 -17.22
CA PHE A 49 12.70 0.04 -16.85
C PHE A 49 12.50 -0.94 -18.01
N VAL A 50 11.45 -0.78 -18.80
CA VAL A 50 11.20 -1.63 -19.97
C VAL A 50 12.29 -1.43 -21.02
N GLU A 51 12.69 -0.20 -21.31
CA GLU A 51 13.81 0.13 -22.21
C GLU A 51 15.15 -0.43 -21.69
N ALA A 52 15.33 -0.46 -20.36
CA ALA A 52 16.47 -1.12 -19.74
C ALA A 52 16.40 -2.65 -19.80
N GLY A 53 15.32 -3.23 -20.36
CA GLY A 53 15.15 -4.66 -20.61
C GLY A 53 14.38 -5.42 -19.53
N ALA A 54 13.60 -4.74 -18.69
CA ALA A 54 12.62 -5.41 -17.85
C ALA A 54 11.45 -5.92 -18.69
N ALA A 55 10.89 -7.08 -18.30
CA ALA A 55 9.72 -7.67 -18.96
C ALA A 55 8.40 -6.93 -18.63
N GLY A 56 8.42 -6.14 -17.57
CA GLY A 56 7.28 -5.36 -17.08
C GLY A 56 7.63 -4.68 -15.77
N VAL A 57 6.66 -4.03 -15.12
CA VAL A 57 6.82 -3.38 -13.82
C VAL A 57 5.68 -3.76 -12.88
N GLN A 58 5.95 -3.80 -11.57
CA GLN A 58 4.92 -3.95 -10.56
C GLN A 58 4.65 -2.60 -9.89
N VAL A 59 3.40 -2.18 -9.91
CA VAL A 59 2.95 -0.91 -9.35
C VAL A 59 1.76 -1.11 -8.39
N ALA A 60 1.66 -0.32 -7.34
CA ALA A 60 0.59 -0.44 -6.35
C ALA A 60 0.07 0.91 -5.84
N THR A 61 0.95 1.87 -5.55
CA THR A 61 0.65 3.09 -4.79
C THR A 61 -0.59 3.82 -5.30
N ARG A 62 -0.69 4.07 -6.60
CA ARG A 62 -1.82 4.80 -7.19
C ARG A 62 -3.12 3.99 -7.17
N PHE A 63 -3.03 2.66 -7.32
CA PHE A 63 -4.21 1.79 -7.25
C PHE A 63 -4.81 1.70 -5.85
N THR A 64 -4.03 1.96 -4.80
CA THR A 64 -4.50 1.96 -3.41
C THR A 64 -5.63 2.97 -3.16
N VAL A 65 -5.64 4.07 -3.89
CA VAL A 65 -6.62 5.17 -3.71
C VAL A 65 -7.66 5.25 -4.84
N THR A 66 -7.80 4.21 -5.65
CA THR A 66 -8.85 4.16 -6.68
C THR A 66 -10.22 3.85 -6.09
N ARG A 67 -11.28 4.14 -6.85
CA ARG A 67 -12.67 3.83 -6.46
C ARG A 67 -12.88 2.34 -6.20
N GLU A 68 -12.25 1.50 -7.02
CA GLU A 68 -12.36 0.04 -6.98
C GLU A 68 -11.57 -0.61 -5.84
N CYS A 69 -10.60 0.12 -5.25
CA CYS A 69 -9.87 -0.38 -4.09
C CYS A 69 -10.80 -0.48 -2.88
N GLY A 70 -10.76 -1.61 -2.18
CA GLY A 70 -11.62 -1.89 -1.02
C GLY A 70 -11.28 -1.11 0.27
N LEU A 71 -10.29 -0.19 0.25
CA LEU A 71 -10.06 0.70 1.37
C LEU A 71 -11.25 1.67 1.56
N PRO A 72 -11.67 1.98 2.79
CA PRO A 72 -12.61 3.04 3.08
C PRO A 72 -12.15 4.40 2.52
N ASP A 73 -13.10 5.20 2.02
CA ASP A 73 -12.77 6.46 1.35
C ASP A 73 -12.11 7.49 2.27
N ASP A 74 -12.45 7.51 3.56
CA ASP A 74 -11.79 8.35 4.55
C ASP A 74 -10.30 8.00 4.69
N ILE A 75 -9.96 6.70 4.63
CA ILE A 75 -8.57 6.25 4.66
C ILE A 75 -7.84 6.60 3.36
N LYS A 76 -8.49 6.45 2.20
CA LYS A 76 -7.90 6.92 0.93
C LYS A 76 -7.55 8.42 0.98
N GLN A 77 -8.37 9.23 1.66
CA GLN A 77 -8.07 10.65 1.86
C GLN A 77 -6.82 10.87 2.72
N GLU A 78 -6.55 10.02 3.71
CA GLU A 78 -5.31 10.09 4.50
C GLU A 78 -4.07 9.80 3.62
N TYR A 79 -4.16 8.84 2.71
CA TYR A 79 -3.09 8.59 1.74
C TYR A 79 -2.82 9.79 0.83
N PHE A 80 -3.86 10.49 0.36
CA PHE A 80 -3.69 11.72 -0.42
C PHE A 80 -3.08 12.87 0.37
N ARG A 81 -3.37 12.98 1.67
CA ARG A 81 -2.87 14.06 2.53
C ARG A 81 -1.43 13.87 2.95
N ALA A 82 -0.93 12.62 2.93
CA ALA A 82 0.40 12.29 3.40
C ALA A 82 1.48 13.05 2.62
N ASN A 83 2.41 13.66 3.35
CA ASN A 83 3.65 14.23 2.85
C ASN A 83 4.81 13.28 3.15
N ASP A 84 6.00 13.60 2.70
CA ASP A 84 7.19 12.77 2.97
C ASP A 84 7.46 12.65 4.47
N ASP A 85 7.26 13.71 5.24
CA ASP A 85 7.43 13.71 6.69
C ASP A 85 6.39 12.86 7.43
N ASP A 86 5.25 12.56 6.81
CA ASP A 86 4.20 11.70 7.37
C ASP A 86 4.47 10.21 7.13
N ILE A 87 5.52 9.89 6.38
CA ILE A 87 5.87 8.52 6.01
C ILE A 87 7.13 8.10 6.77
N GLU A 88 7.12 6.89 7.32
CA GLU A 88 8.29 6.32 7.97
C GLU A 88 8.55 4.88 7.51
N VAL A 89 9.80 4.46 7.65
CA VAL A 89 10.19 3.05 7.60
C VAL A 89 10.56 2.63 9.01
N ASN A 90 9.88 1.61 9.52
CA ASN A 90 10.07 1.11 10.88
C ASN A 90 10.20 -0.42 10.92
N GLN A 91 10.49 -0.97 12.09
CA GLN A 91 10.64 -2.42 12.34
C GLN A 91 9.54 -2.96 13.26
N ILE A 92 8.36 -2.36 13.25
CA ILE A 92 7.25 -2.83 14.10
C ILE A 92 6.59 -4.10 13.57
N SER A 93 6.85 -4.48 12.32
CA SER A 93 6.32 -5.72 11.76
C SER A 93 6.89 -6.94 12.48
N PRO A 94 6.03 -7.87 12.93
CA PRO A 94 6.49 -9.12 13.55
C PRO A 94 7.22 -10.06 12.57
N THR A 95 7.22 -9.75 11.27
CA THR A 95 7.94 -10.52 10.25
C THR A 95 9.46 -10.27 10.29
N GLY A 96 9.92 -9.24 11.01
CA GLY A 96 11.32 -8.83 11.05
C GLY A 96 11.78 -7.97 9.86
N TYR A 97 10.94 -7.81 8.84
CA TYR A 97 11.24 -6.92 7.70
C TYR A 97 10.80 -5.49 7.98
N PRO A 98 11.58 -4.49 7.57
CA PRO A 98 11.17 -3.10 7.62
C PRO A 98 9.86 -2.87 6.86
N MET A 99 9.01 -2.00 7.40
CA MET A 99 7.72 -1.68 6.81
C MET A 99 7.57 -0.18 6.65
N ARG A 100 7.19 0.27 5.45
CA ARG A 100 6.87 1.67 5.20
C ARG A 100 5.40 1.92 5.45
N MET A 101 5.11 2.96 6.22
CA MET A 101 3.78 3.27 6.73
C MET A 101 3.54 4.78 6.83
N ILE A 102 2.26 5.16 6.87
CA ILE A 102 1.85 6.49 7.30
C ILE A 102 1.85 6.51 8.83
N LYS A 103 2.55 7.49 9.43
CA LYS A 103 2.76 7.61 10.89
C LYS A 103 1.47 7.74 11.70
N SER A 104 0.45 8.40 11.13
CA SER A 104 -0.86 8.57 11.76
C SER A 104 -1.76 7.33 11.72
N SER A 105 -1.23 6.19 11.25
CA SER A 105 -1.95 4.92 11.22
C SER A 105 -2.45 4.52 12.62
N PRO A 106 -3.77 4.27 12.81
CA PRO A 106 -4.34 4.04 14.15
C PRO A 106 -3.76 2.85 14.90
N GLY A 107 -3.23 1.85 14.17
CA GLY A 107 -2.64 0.65 14.75
C GLY A 107 -1.21 0.84 15.28
N ILE A 108 -0.66 2.06 15.16
CA ILE A 108 0.68 2.40 15.63
C ILE A 108 0.55 3.40 16.77
N GLY A 109 1.38 3.30 17.78
CA GLY A 109 1.55 4.32 18.81
C GLY A 109 1.53 3.81 20.24
N ASP A 110 1.87 4.68 21.18
CA ASP A 110 1.78 4.57 22.63
C ASP A 110 2.27 3.25 23.26
N GLY A 111 3.39 2.73 22.77
CA GLY A 111 4.04 1.53 23.33
C GLY A 111 3.40 0.19 22.96
N ILE A 112 2.25 0.19 22.29
CA ILE A 112 1.61 -1.04 21.80
C ILE A 112 2.27 -1.43 20.47
N ARG A 113 2.84 -2.62 20.41
CA ARG A 113 3.48 -3.15 19.20
C ARG A 113 2.58 -4.18 18.53
N PRO A 114 2.45 -4.16 17.20
CA PRO A 114 1.85 -5.25 16.46
C PRO A 114 2.55 -6.56 16.79
N ASN A 115 1.78 -7.61 17.01
CA ASN A 115 2.29 -8.93 17.32
C ASN A 115 1.61 -9.97 16.46
N CYS A 116 2.36 -10.92 15.93
CA CYS A 116 1.82 -12.08 15.24
C CYS A 116 2.26 -13.36 15.95
N GLU A 117 1.53 -13.72 16.98
CA GLU A 117 1.76 -14.99 17.69
C GLU A 117 1.38 -16.21 16.83
N ALA A 118 0.62 -15.99 15.75
CA ALA A 118 0.26 -17.05 14.80
C ALA A 118 1.40 -17.49 13.87
N TYR A 119 2.51 -16.78 13.86
CA TYR A 119 3.66 -17.13 13.02
C TYR A 119 4.45 -18.34 13.58
N GLY A 120 3.73 -19.44 13.77
CA GLY A 120 4.30 -20.71 14.16
C GLY A 120 4.16 -21.09 15.63
N TYR A 121 3.55 -20.24 16.48
CA TYR A 121 3.57 -20.48 17.91
C TYR A 121 2.23 -20.66 18.60
N LEU A 122 1.11 -20.22 18.01
CA LEU A 122 -0.20 -20.28 18.65
C LEU A 122 -1.34 -20.74 17.72
N LEU A 123 -1.03 -21.44 16.64
CA LEU A 123 -2.04 -22.18 15.93
C LEU A 123 -2.34 -23.46 16.73
N ASP A 124 -3.63 -23.71 16.97
CA ASP A 124 -4.04 -24.99 17.53
C ASP A 124 -3.89 -26.12 16.49
N SER A 125 -4.20 -27.37 16.90
CA SER A 125 -4.10 -28.53 16.01
C SER A 125 -4.99 -28.45 14.76
N GLN A 126 -5.91 -27.48 14.70
CA GLN A 126 -6.79 -27.21 13.56
C GLN A 126 -6.33 -26.00 12.74
N GLY A 127 -5.18 -25.43 13.04
CA GLY A 127 -4.64 -24.25 12.37
C GLY A 127 -5.33 -22.95 12.73
N ARG A 128 -6.07 -22.87 13.84
CA ARG A 128 -6.75 -21.66 14.31
C ARG A 128 -5.83 -20.85 15.21
N CYS A 129 -5.88 -19.53 15.08
CA CYS A 129 -5.13 -18.60 15.91
C CYS A 129 -5.86 -18.35 17.23
N ALA A 130 -5.30 -18.78 18.36
CA ALA A 130 -5.89 -18.56 19.68
C ALA A 130 -6.03 -17.06 20.04
N TYR A 131 -5.16 -16.20 19.49
CA TYR A 131 -5.23 -14.77 19.71
C TYR A 131 -6.43 -14.13 19.02
N ILE A 132 -6.84 -14.59 17.83
CA ILE A 132 -7.96 -14.02 17.08
C ILE A 132 -9.29 -14.16 17.82
N GLU A 133 -9.47 -15.23 18.60
CA GLU A 133 -10.70 -15.43 19.38
C GLU A 133 -10.83 -14.39 20.51
N ALA A 134 -9.72 -14.12 21.20
CA ALA A 134 -9.69 -13.07 22.22
C ALA A 134 -9.90 -11.68 21.60
N TYR A 135 -9.25 -11.42 20.46
CA TYR A 135 -9.39 -10.17 19.73
C TYR A 135 -10.82 -9.94 19.24
N ASN A 136 -11.48 -10.96 18.67
CA ASN A 136 -12.85 -10.85 18.19
C ASN A 136 -13.85 -10.59 19.31
N ARG A 137 -13.61 -11.10 20.52
CA ARG A 137 -14.44 -10.78 21.70
C ARG A 137 -14.32 -9.31 22.10
N GLU A 138 -13.10 -8.77 22.11
CA GLU A 138 -12.87 -7.35 22.39
C GLU A 138 -13.48 -6.47 21.29
N LEU A 139 -13.35 -6.85 20.02
CA LEU A 139 -13.97 -6.13 18.93
C LEU A 139 -15.49 -6.09 19.01
N ALA A 140 -16.12 -7.20 19.42
CA ALA A 140 -17.56 -7.25 19.63
C ALA A 140 -18.02 -6.31 20.77
N ALA A 141 -17.18 -6.10 21.78
CA ALA A 141 -17.44 -5.15 22.87
C ALA A 141 -17.19 -3.68 22.45
N HIS A 142 -16.36 -3.46 21.43
CA HIS A 142 -15.95 -2.13 20.95
C HIS A 142 -16.01 -2.05 19.40
N PRO A 143 -17.22 -2.12 18.78
CA PRO A 143 -17.38 -2.29 17.33
C PRO A 143 -16.82 -1.14 16.50
N ASP A 144 -16.73 0.06 17.05
CA ASP A 144 -16.22 1.25 16.34
C ASP A 144 -14.70 1.44 16.47
N ALA A 145 -14.02 0.59 17.24
CA ALA A 145 -12.60 0.72 17.45
C ALA A 145 -11.79 0.19 16.26
N ARG A 146 -10.99 1.04 15.65
CA ARG A 146 -10.01 0.61 14.62
C ARG A 146 -8.75 0.01 15.23
N ARG A 147 -8.47 0.31 16.47
CA ARG A 147 -7.33 -0.19 17.23
C ARG A 147 -7.80 -0.82 18.52
N LEU A 148 -7.42 -2.07 18.72
CA LEU A 148 -7.66 -2.80 19.96
C LEU A 148 -6.38 -3.50 20.39
N SER A 149 -6.18 -3.60 21.69
CA SER A 149 -5.13 -4.43 22.26
C SER A 149 -5.73 -5.56 23.08
N VAL A 150 -5.10 -6.71 23.01
CA VAL A 150 -5.38 -7.83 23.90
C VAL A 150 -4.08 -8.17 24.62
N LYS A 151 -4.05 -8.05 25.94
CA LYS A 151 -2.83 -8.25 26.75
C LYS A 151 -1.68 -7.36 26.28
N ASP A 152 -1.94 -6.07 26.06
CA ASP A 152 -0.99 -5.06 25.59
C ASP A 152 -0.33 -5.37 24.24
N LYS A 153 -0.97 -6.21 23.43
CA LYS A 153 -0.53 -6.57 22.09
C LYS A 153 -1.62 -6.26 21.07
N THR A 154 -1.21 -5.97 19.85
CA THR A 154 -2.11 -5.77 18.74
C THR A 154 -1.88 -6.84 17.68
N CYS A 155 -2.96 -7.42 17.18
CA CYS A 155 -2.88 -8.39 16.09
C CYS A 155 -2.66 -7.68 14.75
N LEU A 156 -1.50 -7.87 14.12
CA LEU A 156 -1.20 -7.24 12.83
C LEU A 156 -2.23 -7.61 11.76
N CYS A 157 -2.54 -8.88 11.58
CA CYS A 157 -3.52 -9.35 10.59
C CYS A 157 -4.89 -8.69 10.78
N THR A 158 -5.35 -8.59 12.03
CA THR A 158 -6.66 -8.01 12.31
C THR A 158 -6.64 -6.49 12.17
N HIS A 159 -5.54 -5.82 12.54
CA HIS A 159 -5.39 -4.39 12.32
C HIS A 159 -5.34 -4.03 10.83
N MET A 160 -4.68 -4.84 10.01
CA MET A 160 -4.75 -4.66 8.55
C MET A 160 -6.17 -4.89 8.02
N ARG A 161 -6.84 -5.94 8.48
CA ARG A 161 -8.23 -6.25 8.12
C ARG A 161 -9.20 -5.14 8.53
N ASN A 162 -8.98 -4.50 9.68
CA ASN A 162 -9.79 -3.38 10.19
C ASN A 162 -9.29 -2.02 9.70
N PHE A 163 -8.40 -2.01 8.71
CA PHE A 163 -7.85 -0.79 8.13
C PHE A 163 -7.14 0.13 9.16
N ALA A 164 -6.55 -0.44 10.20
CA ALA A 164 -5.86 0.32 11.24
C ALA A 164 -4.34 0.43 10.98
N ILE A 165 -3.78 -0.33 10.05
CA ILE A 165 -2.38 -0.31 9.64
C ILE A 165 -2.31 0.16 8.18
N TRP A 166 -1.77 1.35 7.97
CA TRP A 166 -1.72 2.00 6.66
C TRP A 166 -0.33 1.89 6.05
N THR A 167 -0.04 0.71 5.52
CA THR A 167 1.20 0.50 4.79
C THR A 167 1.18 1.25 3.46
N CYS A 168 2.31 1.83 3.06
CA CYS A 168 2.36 2.66 1.88
C CYS A 168 3.59 2.40 1.00
N GLY A 169 3.62 3.00 -0.17
CA GLY A 169 4.74 3.01 -1.10
C GLY A 169 5.68 4.19 -0.88
N GLN A 170 6.82 4.15 -1.51
CA GLN A 170 7.81 5.25 -1.48
C GLN A 170 7.25 6.55 -2.07
N THR A 171 6.36 6.43 -3.05
CA THR A 171 5.81 7.55 -3.81
C THR A 171 4.44 8.02 -3.31
N THR A 172 4.05 7.62 -2.10
CA THR A 172 2.73 7.94 -1.54
C THR A 172 2.50 9.44 -1.39
N SER A 173 3.51 10.21 -1.03
CA SER A 173 3.44 11.68 -0.92
C SER A 173 3.08 12.38 -2.24
N ARG A 174 3.30 11.72 -3.39
CA ARG A 174 2.95 12.22 -4.73
C ARG A 174 1.50 11.97 -5.12
N LEU A 175 0.72 11.19 -4.34
CA LEU A 175 -0.67 10.85 -4.70
C LEU A 175 -1.54 12.08 -4.91
N LYS A 176 -1.35 13.13 -4.08
CA LYS A 176 -2.08 14.42 -4.22
C LYS A 176 -1.90 15.08 -5.58
N ASP A 177 -0.78 14.80 -6.27
CA ASP A 177 -0.48 15.35 -7.59
C ASP A 177 -1.25 14.60 -8.71
N THR A 178 -1.95 13.52 -8.38
CA THR A 178 -2.71 12.68 -9.31
C THR A 178 -4.20 12.98 -9.31
N SER A 179 -4.66 13.93 -8.49
CA SER A 179 -6.08 14.17 -8.29
C SER A 179 -6.38 15.65 -8.10
N VAL A 180 -7.64 16.00 -8.22
CA VAL A 180 -8.15 17.34 -7.97
C VAL A 180 -8.75 17.40 -6.56
N ARG A 181 -8.42 18.45 -5.81
CA ARG A 181 -9.01 18.71 -4.51
C ARG A 181 -10.32 19.47 -4.67
N ALA A 182 -11.40 18.89 -4.19
CA ALA A 182 -12.72 19.50 -4.21
C ALA A 182 -12.84 20.64 -3.16
N PRO A 183 -13.87 21.53 -3.26
CA PRO A 183 -14.09 22.63 -2.31
C PRO A 183 -14.28 22.17 -0.86
N ASP A 184 -14.76 20.97 -0.63
CA ASP A 184 -14.90 20.36 0.70
C ASP A 184 -13.56 19.85 1.28
N GLY A 185 -12.47 20.03 0.53
CA GLY A 185 -11.13 19.63 0.92
C GLY A 185 -10.78 18.16 0.66
N ARG A 186 -11.70 17.37 0.09
CA ARG A 186 -11.44 15.97 -0.28
C ARG A 186 -10.81 15.89 -1.66
N TYR A 187 -10.02 14.85 -1.87
CA TYR A 187 -9.47 14.53 -3.18
C TYR A 187 -10.43 13.64 -3.96
N GLN A 188 -10.57 13.89 -5.25
CA GLN A 188 -11.36 13.06 -6.15
C GLN A 188 -10.72 11.68 -6.30
N LEU A 189 -11.51 10.61 -6.12
CA LEU A 189 -11.03 9.25 -6.34
C LEU A 189 -11.09 8.93 -7.83
N LEU A 190 -9.97 8.45 -8.36
CA LEU A 190 -9.85 8.01 -9.74
C LEU A 190 -10.36 6.57 -9.91
N SER A 191 -10.71 6.19 -11.16
CA SER A 191 -10.90 4.79 -11.48
C SER A 191 -9.54 4.08 -11.66
N ALA A 192 -9.52 2.79 -11.42
CA ALA A 192 -8.36 1.96 -11.72
C ALA A 192 -8.02 1.99 -13.22
N GLU A 193 -9.02 2.10 -14.08
CA GLU A 193 -8.86 2.26 -15.53
C GLU A 193 -8.10 3.54 -15.88
N HIS A 194 -8.45 4.69 -15.25
CA HIS A 194 -7.75 5.94 -15.45
C HIS A 194 -6.26 5.82 -15.06
N VAL A 195 -5.98 5.23 -13.90
CA VAL A 195 -4.62 4.98 -13.43
C VAL A 195 -3.86 4.06 -14.40
N PHE A 196 -4.50 3.00 -14.88
CA PHE A 196 -3.90 2.05 -15.81
C PHE A 196 -3.54 2.70 -17.15
N ARG A 197 -4.45 3.54 -17.70
CA ARG A 197 -4.20 4.29 -18.93
C ARG A 197 -3.00 5.24 -18.79
N ASP A 198 -2.84 5.89 -17.66
CA ASP A 198 -1.70 6.75 -17.40
C ASP A 198 -0.37 5.97 -17.46
N TYR A 199 -0.33 4.74 -16.94
CA TYR A 199 0.85 3.87 -17.08
C TYR A 199 1.15 3.48 -18.53
N GLN A 200 0.14 3.45 -19.40
CA GLN A 200 0.33 3.16 -20.82
C GLN A 200 0.74 4.38 -21.65
N TYR A 201 0.27 5.58 -21.27
CA TYR A 201 0.32 6.76 -22.14
C TYR A 201 0.94 8.01 -21.49
N SER A 202 1.41 7.91 -20.24
CA SER A 202 2.03 9.07 -19.60
C SER A 202 3.32 9.46 -20.34
N VAL A 203 3.48 10.77 -20.54
CA VAL A 203 4.62 11.35 -21.25
C VAL A 203 5.35 12.30 -20.29
N GLU A 204 6.67 12.32 -20.34
CA GLU A 204 7.53 13.23 -19.56
C GLU A 204 7.32 13.17 -18.02
N GLY A 205 6.91 12.02 -17.48
CA GLY A 205 6.72 11.84 -16.04
C GLY A 205 5.54 12.59 -15.45
N ARG A 206 4.68 13.17 -16.30
CA ARG A 206 3.47 13.88 -15.86
C ARG A 206 2.30 12.91 -15.76
N VAL A 207 1.54 13.06 -14.66
CA VAL A 207 0.29 12.35 -14.48
C VAL A 207 -0.82 13.14 -15.16
N ALA A 208 -1.61 12.48 -16.01
CA ALA A 208 -2.84 13.07 -16.53
C ALA A 208 -3.81 13.26 -15.37
N LEU A 209 -4.17 14.52 -15.08
CA LEU A 209 -5.24 14.82 -14.14
C LEU A 209 -6.59 14.44 -14.78
N PRO A 210 -7.55 13.98 -13.99
CA PRO A 210 -8.89 13.74 -14.51
C PRO A 210 -9.47 15.07 -15.01
N GLU A 211 -10.05 15.05 -16.20
CA GLU A 211 -10.99 16.10 -16.58
C GLU A 211 -12.09 16.13 -15.51
N ALA A 212 -12.62 17.32 -15.19
CA ALA A 212 -13.67 17.45 -14.17
C ALA A 212 -14.88 16.61 -14.61
N ASP A 213 -14.88 15.34 -14.26
CA ASP A 213 -15.98 14.44 -14.54
C ASP A 213 -17.21 14.94 -13.79
N VAL A 214 -18.22 15.24 -14.55
CA VAL A 214 -19.59 15.27 -14.04
C VAL A 214 -19.81 13.89 -13.44
N ALA A 215 -19.84 13.80 -12.11
CA ALA A 215 -20.02 12.53 -11.41
C ALA A 215 -21.22 11.79 -12.03
N PRO A 216 -21.07 10.54 -12.48
CA PRO A 216 -22.20 9.76 -12.91
C PRO A 216 -23.20 9.72 -11.76
N ALA A 217 -24.45 10.09 -12.02
CA ALA A 217 -25.51 10.05 -11.04
C ALA A 217 -25.51 8.65 -10.38
N VAL A 218 -25.34 8.62 -9.07
CA VAL A 218 -25.39 7.39 -8.29
C VAL A 218 -26.76 6.76 -8.59
N PRO A 219 -26.85 5.55 -9.15
CA PRO A 219 -28.12 4.89 -9.33
C PRO A 219 -28.76 4.74 -7.97
N ALA A 220 -30.01 5.19 -7.84
CA ALA A 220 -30.78 5.05 -6.62
C ALA A 220 -30.76 3.57 -6.21
N THR A 221 -30.30 3.30 -4.99
CA THR A 221 -30.38 1.97 -4.39
C THR A 221 -31.86 1.56 -4.39
N HIS A 222 -32.18 0.51 -5.11
CA HIS A 222 -33.47 -0.15 -4.95
C HIS A 222 -33.49 -0.73 -3.55
N ASP A 223 -34.24 -0.11 -2.67
CA ASP A 223 -34.69 -0.74 -1.43
C ASP A 223 -35.46 -2.01 -1.83
N ALA A 224 -34.87 -3.15 -1.55
CA ALA A 224 -35.58 -4.42 -1.62
C ALA A 224 -36.36 -4.58 -0.31
N ALA A 225 -37.67 -4.57 -0.46
CA ALA A 225 -38.64 -4.93 0.59
C ALA A 225 -38.49 -6.40 1.02
#